data_d1303d602f02486903bdb9a9dee6011a
#
_entry.id   d1303d602f02486903bdb9a9dee6011a
#
_cell.length_a   1.000
_cell.length_b   1.000
_cell.length_c   1.000
_cell.angle_alpha   90.00
_cell.angle_beta   90.00
_cell.angle_gamma   90.00
#
_symmetry.space_group_name_H-M   'P 1'
#
loop_
_entity.id
_entity.type
_entity.pdbx_description
1 polymer ?
#
loop_
_entity_poly.entity_id
_entity_poly.type
_entity_poly.pdbx_seq_one_letter_code
_entity_poly.pdbx_strand_id
1 'polypeptide(L)'
;ITPEMTPNVYLHISLLQPHAQTINDLPIRMYGIAPVFVTNRQTVLQPQIQMPEVLRPETDFNVTVSEKSGKPMTYTLAIVDDGLLDLTNFKTPDPWNEFYSREALGIRTWDMYDNVLGASAGAYSSLFSVGGDATLKPADAKANRFKPVVKFIGPFYLEKGRQQTHTLKLPMYVGSVRAMVVAGQDGAYGNRSEERRVGK
;
A
#
# COMPACT_ATOMS: atom_id res chain seq x y z
N ILE A 1 -11.51 15.88 -11.63
CA ILE A 1 -11.15 14.60 -11.00
C ILE A 1 -12.31 14.17 -10.14
N THR A 2 -12.82 12.98 -10.36
CA THR A 2 -13.95 12.41 -9.63
C THR A 2 -13.50 11.19 -8.80
N PRO A 3 -14.28 10.75 -7.79
CA PRO A 3 -13.94 9.59 -7.00
C PRO A 3 -13.75 8.28 -7.81
N GLU A 4 -14.46 8.15 -8.92
CA GLU A 4 -14.40 6.98 -9.82
C GLU A 4 -13.06 6.87 -10.56
N MET A 5 -12.26 7.92 -10.55
CA MET A 5 -10.92 7.93 -11.13
C MET A 5 -9.85 7.32 -10.23
N THR A 6 -10.23 6.83 -9.03
CA THR A 6 -9.33 6.12 -8.11
C THR A 6 -9.02 4.73 -8.68
N PRO A 7 -7.75 4.25 -8.66
CA PRO A 7 -6.56 4.81 -8.01
C PRO A 7 -5.77 5.80 -8.86
N ASN A 8 -5.92 5.78 -10.18
CA ASN A 8 -5.22 6.69 -11.06
C ASN A 8 -5.90 6.81 -12.42
N VAL A 9 -5.63 7.91 -13.09
CA VAL A 9 -5.95 8.12 -14.50
C VAL A 9 -4.68 8.47 -15.26
N TYR A 10 -4.72 8.33 -16.56
CA TYR A 10 -3.64 8.73 -17.43
C TYR A 10 -4.01 9.98 -18.21
N LEU A 11 -3.20 11.01 -18.07
CA LEU A 11 -3.33 12.24 -18.82
C LEU A 11 -2.55 12.13 -20.13
N HIS A 12 -3.25 12.21 -21.24
CA HIS A 12 -2.68 12.31 -22.58
C HIS A 12 -2.58 13.77 -22.98
N ILE A 13 -1.40 14.22 -23.36
CA ILE A 13 -1.17 15.57 -23.86
C ILE A 13 -0.57 15.46 -25.26
N SER A 14 -1.19 16.12 -26.22
CA SER A 14 -0.66 16.26 -27.59
C SER A 14 -0.53 17.73 -27.93
N LEU A 15 0.66 18.11 -28.34
CA LEU A 15 0.96 19.45 -28.86
C LEU A 15 1.22 19.36 -30.36
N LEU A 16 0.46 20.10 -31.13
CA LEU A 16 0.58 20.18 -32.60
C LEU A 16 1.02 21.59 -32.97
N GLN A 17 2.12 21.67 -33.71
CA GLN A 17 2.57 22.93 -34.29
C GLN A 17 1.89 23.14 -35.64
N PRO A 18 1.23 24.30 -35.91
CA PRO A 18 0.64 24.60 -37.20
C PRO A 18 1.73 24.72 -38.26
N HIS A 19 1.45 24.18 -39.46
CA HIS A 19 2.37 24.26 -40.62
C HIS A 19 2.35 25.61 -41.34
N ALA A 20 1.57 26.58 -40.91
CA ALA A 20 1.32 27.84 -41.63
C ALA A 20 2.34 28.96 -41.36
N GLN A 21 3.50 28.67 -40.76
CA GLN A 21 4.50 29.69 -40.43
C GLN A 21 5.73 29.58 -41.34
N THR A 22 6.16 30.68 -41.89
CA THR A 22 7.31 30.80 -42.80
C THR A 22 8.68 30.51 -42.16
N ILE A 23 8.75 30.33 -40.84
CA ILE A 23 9.99 30.12 -40.08
C ILE A 23 10.20 28.62 -39.71
N ASN A 24 9.13 27.82 -39.66
CA ASN A 24 9.21 26.40 -39.34
C ASN A 24 8.38 25.59 -40.37
N ASP A 25 9.08 25.02 -41.34
CA ASP A 25 8.48 24.27 -42.44
C ASP A 25 8.05 22.85 -42.09
N LEU A 26 8.42 22.35 -40.90
CA LEU A 26 8.11 20.99 -40.48
C LEU A 26 6.98 21.00 -39.46
N PRO A 27 5.86 20.31 -39.73
CA PRO A 27 4.82 20.09 -38.73
C PRO A 27 5.39 19.20 -37.62
N ILE A 28 5.43 19.72 -36.40
CA ILE A 28 5.93 19.00 -35.25
C ILE A 28 4.75 18.59 -34.36
N ARG A 29 4.72 17.34 -33.97
CA ARG A 29 3.84 16.83 -32.95
C ARG A 29 4.67 16.31 -31.79
N MET A 30 4.37 16.80 -30.60
CA MET A 30 4.85 16.22 -29.35
C MET A 30 3.68 15.61 -28.60
N TYR A 31 3.87 14.45 -28.01
CA TYR A 31 2.89 13.85 -27.12
C TYR A 31 3.56 13.27 -25.90
N GLY A 32 2.82 13.23 -24.82
CA GLY A 32 3.26 12.64 -23.56
C GLY A 32 2.08 12.00 -22.84
N ILE A 33 2.41 11.01 -22.01
CA ILE A 33 1.45 10.34 -21.13
C ILE A 33 2.00 10.41 -19.71
N ALA A 34 1.18 10.94 -18.79
CA ALA A 34 1.55 11.03 -17.38
C ALA A 34 0.45 10.39 -16.51
N PRO A 35 0.82 9.53 -15.56
CA PRO A 35 -0.13 9.03 -14.57
C PRO A 35 -0.44 10.13 -13.55
N VAL A 36 -1.73 10.28 -13.22
CA VAL A 36 -2.23 11.14 -12.16
C VAL A 36 -2.88 10.26 -11.10
N PHE A 37 -2.30 10.24 -9.91
CA PHE A 37 -2.82 9.47 -8.79
C PHE A 37 -4.01 10.19 -8.15
N VAL A 38 -5.06 9.43 -7.88
CA VAL A 38 -6.30 9.92 -7.29
C VAL A 38 -6.61 9.12 -6.04
N THR A 39 -6.72 9.79 -4.90
CA THR A 39 -7.09 9.17 -3.63
C THR A 39 -8.51 9.59 -3.25
N ASN A 40 -9.41 8.63 -3.13
CA ASN A 40 -10.73 8.85 -2.58
C ASN A 40 -10.68 8.60 -1.06
N ARG A 41 -10.91 9.63 -0.24
CA ARG A 41 -10.91 9.51 1.23
C ARG A 41 -11.96 8.55 1.77
N GLN A 42 -13.00 8.26 1.01
CA GLN A 42 -14.03 7.30 1.44
C GLN A 42 -13.50 5.87 1.45
N THR A 43 -12.52 5.54 0.60
CA THR A 43 -11.91 4.22 0.53
C THR A 43 -10.85 3.97 1.61
N VAL A 44 -10.50 4.97 2.40
CA VAL A 44 -9.47 4.87 3.44
C VAL A 44 -10.11 4.71 4.81
N LEU A 45 -9.76 3.62 5.50
CA LEU A 45 -9.99 3.41 6.92
C LEU A 45 -8.73 3.79 7.70
N GLN A 46 -8.91 4.35 8.90
CA GLN A 46 -7.82 4.72 9.79
C GLN A 46 -7.97 4.04 11.15
N PRO A 47 -7.74 2.71 11.22
CA PRO A 47 -7.80 2.00 12.48
C PRO A 47 -6.78 2.56 13.46
N GLN A 48 -7.14 2.59 14.73
CA GLN A 48 -6.31 3.01 15.85
C GLN A 48 -6.23 1.88 16.86
N ILE A 49 -5.04 1.71 17.43
CA ILE A 49 -4.77 0.72 18.48
C ILE A 49 -4.36 1.49 19.72
N GLN A 50 -5.04 1.22 20.83
CA GLN A 50 -4.66 1.72 22.15
C GLN A 50 -4.36 0.53 23.05
N MET A 51 -3.15 0.48 23.60
CA MET A 51 -2.68 -0.57 24.49
C MET A 51 -1.63 -0.01 25.46
N PRO A 52 -1.35 -0.68 26.59
CA PRO A 52 -0.32 -0.25 27.53
C PRO A 52 1.05 -0.11 26.85
N GLU A 53 1.84 0.86 27.26
CA GLU A 53 3.16 1.15 26.70
C GLU A 53 4.17 0.01 26.99
N VAL A 54 4.06 -0.59 28.18
CA VAL A 54 4.86 -1.74 28.62
C VAL A 54 3.93 -2.88 28.99
N LEU A 55 4.20 -4.06 28.45
CA LEU A 55 3.46 -5.28 28.72
C LEU A 55 4.26 -6.16 29.71
N ARG A 56 3.56 -6.90 30.55
CA ARG A 56 4.18 -7.86 31.48
C ARG A 56 3.90 -9.29 31.03
N PRO A 57 4.89 -10.19 31.12
CA PRO A 57 4.67 -11.61 30.89
C PRO A 57 3.59 -12.17 31.82
N GLU A 58 2.87 -13.19 31.35
CA GLU A 58 1.84 -13.95 32.11
C GLU A 58 0.68 -13.10 32.69
N THR A 59 0.58 -11.83 32.30
CA THR A 59 -0.51 -10.95 32.72
C THR A 59 -1.47 -10.65 31.59
N ASP A 60 -2.73 -10.39 31.95
CA ASP A 60 -3.74 -9.92 31.03
C ASP A 60 -3.52 -8.43 30.72
N PHE A 61 -3.73 -8.07 29.48
CA PHE A 61 -3.69 -6.67 29.03
C PHE A 61 -4.82 -6.41 28.02
N ASN A 62 -5.22 -5.16 27.97
CA ASN A 62 -6.30 -4.72 27.09
C ASN A 62 -5.74 -4.05 25.82
N VAL A 63 -6.32 -4.44 24.68
CA VAL A 63 -6.09 -3.77 23.40
C VAL A 63 -7.43 -3.22 22.95
N THR A 64 -7.52 -1.91 22.83
CA THR A 64 -8.71 -1.23 22.35
C THR A 64 -8.51 -0.80 20.91
N VAL A 65 -9.42 -1.20 20.05
CA VAL A 65 -9.45 -0.87 18.63
C VAL A 65 -10.57 0.12 18.35
N SER A 66 -10.26 1.17 17.62
CA SER A 66 -11.22 2.18 17.16
C SER A 66 -10.91 2.62 15.74
N GLU A 67 -11.81 3.37 15.09
CA GLU A 67 -11.58 4.00 13.81
C GLU A 67 -11.61 5.52 13.96
N LYS A 68 -10.58 6.22 13.47
CA LYS A 68 -10.35 7.66 13.71
C LYS A 68 -11.48 8.57 13.25
N SER A 69 -12.09 8.26 12.11
CA SER A 69 -13.20 9.04 11.54
C SER A 69 -14.57 8.51 11.96
N GLY A 70 -14.60 7.46 12.77
CA GLY A 70 -15.82 6.82 13.25
C GLY A 70 -16.54 5.98 12.20
N LYS A 71 -15.87 5.58 11.09
CA LYS A 71 -16.47 4.68 10.12
C LYS A 71 -16.63 3.27 10.72
N PRO A 72 -17.67 2.52 10.31
CA PRO A 72 -17.74 1.10 10.65
C PRO A 72 -16.64 0.34 9.94
N MET A 73 -16.14 -0.74 10.54
CA MET A 73 -15.13 -1.59 9.92
C MET A 73 -15.19 -3.02 10.41
N THR A 74 -14.87 -3.96 9.55
CA THR A 74 -14.54 -5.33 9.93
C THR A 74 -13.02 -5.45 10.00
N TYR A 75 -12.50 -5.99 11.10
CA TYR A 75 -11.05 -6.04 11.31
C TYR A 75 -10.58 -7.34 11.95
N THR A 76 -9.30 -7.62 11.78
CA THR A 76 -8.57 -8.66 12.49
C THR A 76 -7.49 -8.03 13.36
N LEU A 77 -7.17 -8.66 14.48
CA LEU A 77 -6.10 -8.24 15.39
C LEU A 77 -5.08 -9.37 15.54
N ALA A 78 -3.83 -9.06 15.27
CA ALA A 78 -2.71 -9.95 15.50
C ALA A 78 -1.73 -9.35 16.51
N ILE A 79 -1.22 -10.19 17.41
CA ILE A 79 -0.11 -9.86 18.31
C ILE A 79 1.00 -10.85 18.01
N VAL A 80 2.11 -10.37 17.50
CA VAL A 80 3.22 -11.20 17.02
C VAL A 80 4.54 -10.71 17.59
N ASP A 81 5.43 -11.64 17.89
CA ASP A 81 6.82 -11.37 18.26
C ASP A 81 7.49 -10.52 17.17
N ASP A 82 7.98 -9.36 17.55
CA ASP A 82 8.57 -8.40 16.62
C ASP A 82 9.88 -8.94 16.02
N GLY A 83 10.68 -9.65 16.82
CA GLY A 83 11.88 -10.32 16.33
C GLY A 83 11.62 -11.39 15.28
N LEU A 84 10.47 -12.07 15.34
CA LEU A 84 10.04 -13.00 14.30
C LEU A 84 9.65 -12.25 13.01
N LEU A 85 8.98 -11.11 13.14
CA LEU A 85 8.59 -10.28 12.00
C LEU A 85 9.83 -9.70 11.30
N ASP A 86 10.81 -9.22 12.06
CA ASP A 86 12.06 -8.70 11.51
C ASP A 86 12.87 -9.78 10.80
N LEU A 87 12.91 -10.99 11.37
CA LEU A 87 13.61 -12.13 10.77
C LEU A 87 13.01 -12.55 9.44
N THR A 88 11.69 -12.46 9.32
CA THR A 88 10.94 -12.81 8.09
C THR A 88 10.75 -11.63 7.15
N ASN A 89 11.20 -10.42 7.51
CA ASN A 89 10.90 -9.17 6.80
C ASN A 89 9.38 -8.97 6.60
N PHE A 90 8.56 -9.51 7.50
CA PHE A 90 7.12 -9.41 7.41
C PHE A 90 6.65 -8.00 7.77
N LYS A 91 5.95 -7.36 6.84
CA LYS A 91 5.31 -6.07 7.04
C LYS A 91 3.83 -6.26 7.35
N THR A 92 3.28 -5.34 8.15
CA THR A 92 1.82 -5.31 8.35
C THR A 92 1.12 -5.24 7.00
N PRO A 93 0.21 -6.16 6.68
CA PRO A 93 -0.51 -6.13 5.43
C PRO A 93 -1.22 -4.79 5.20
N ASP A 94 -1.09 -4.25 4.00
CA ASP A 94 -1.71 -2.99 3.60
C ASP A 94 -2.74 -3.23 2.49
N PRO A 95 -3.98 -3.58 2.85
CA PRO A 95 -4.99 -3.90 1.86
C PRO A 95 -5.38 -2.69 1.00
N TRP A 96 -5.24 -1.47 1.52
CA TRP A 96 -5.56 -0.30 0.71
C TRP A 96 -4.58 -0.15 -0.46
N ASN A 97 -3.27 -0.25 -0.22
CA ASN A 97 -2.26 -0.19 -1.27
C ASN A 97 -2.34 -1.36 -2.24
N GLU A 98 -2.84 -2.53 -1.80
CA GLU A 98 -3.03 -3.68 -2.66
C GLU A 98 -4.23 -3.50 -3.60
N PHE A 99 -5.41 -3.16 -3.06
CA PHE A 99 -6.63 -3.01 -3.84
C PHE A 99 -6.70 -1.71 -4.65
N TYR A 100 -6.03 -0.66 -4.20
CA TYR A 100 -5.91 0.62 -4.89
C TYR A 100 -4.48 0.88 -5.40
N SER A 101 -3.79 -0.20 -5.75
CA SER A 101 -2.50 -0.10 -6.44
C SER A 101 -2.67 0.55 -7.81
N ARG A 102 -1.57 1.09 -8.32
CA ARG A 102 -1.58 1.73 -9.62
C ARG A 102 -2.01 0.74 -10.71
N GLU A 103 -3.07 1.09 -11.43
CA GLU A 103 -3.49 0.38 -12.62
C GLU A 103 -2.60 0.77 -13.82
N ALA A 104 -2.25 -0.23 -14.62
CA ALA A 104 -1.51 -0.02 -15.85
C ALA A 104 -2.39 0.65 -16.91
N LEU A 105 -1.79 1.38 -17.84
CA LEU A 105 -2.52 2.05 -18.92
C LEU A 105 -3.38 1.09 -19.79
N GLY A 106 -3.07 -0.19 -19.84
CA GLY A 106 -3.87 -1.23 -20.51
C GLY A 106 -4.14 -1.02 -22.01
N ILE A 107 -3.79 0.14 -22.55
CA ILE A 107 -4.03 0.56 -23.93
C ILE A 107 -2.67 0.77 -24.61
N ARG A 108 -2.50 0.22 -25.81
CA ARG A 108 -1.41 0.60 -26.71
C ARG A 108 -1.91 1.71 -27.59
N THR A 109 -1.30 2.88 -27.50
CA THR A 109 -1.58 3.97 -28.43
C THR A 109 -0.70 3.79 -29.67
N TRP A 110 -1.33 3.90 -30.82
CA TRP A 110 -0.67 3.91 -32.10
C TRP A 110 -1.25 5.03 -32.94
N ASP A 111 -0.41 5.76 -33.65
CA ASP A 111 -0.88 6.79 -34.57
C ASP A 111 -0.12 6.71 -35.89
N MET A 112 -0.75 7.25 -36.93
CA MET A 112 -0.22 7.27 -38.29
C MET A 112 0.38 8.63 -38.66
N TYR A 113 0.63 9.51 -37.72
CA TYR A 113 1.11 10.86 -37.99
C TYR A 113 2.38 10.87 -38.81
N ASP A 114 3.36 10.02 -38.45
CA ASP A 114 4.62 9.89 -39.17
C ASP A 114 4.42 9.36 -40.60
N ASN A 115 3.39 8.53 -40.81
CA ASN A 115 3.05 8.02 -42.15
C ASN A 115 2.36 9.05 -43.02
N VAL A 116 1.63 10.01 -42.43
CA VAL A 116 0.95 11.08 -43.13
C VAL A 116 1.90 12.17 -43.59
N LEU A 117 2.94 12.43 -42.82
CA LEU A 117 3.96 13.44 -43.12
C LEU A 117 5.03 12.96 -44.10
N GLY A 118 4.98 11.71 -44.48
CA GLY A 118 5.74 11.16 -45.61
C GLY A 118 7.20 10.91 -45.38
N ALA A 119 7.61 9.99 -45.99
CA ALA A 119 8.79 9.56 -46.76
C ALA A 119 10.16 10.22 -46.51
N SER A 120 10.35 11.15 -45.58
CA SER A 120 11.62 11.88 -45.44
C SER A 120 12.35 11.80 -44.12
N ALA A 121 11.89 11.06 -43.16
CA ALA A 121 12.59 10.90 -41.87
C ALA A 121 13.10 9.47 -41.68
N GLY A 122 14.41 9.30 -41.88
CA GLY A 122 15.11 8.06 -41.57
C GLY A 122 14.89 7.59 -40.13
N ALA A 123 14.78 6.31 -40.00
CA ALA A 123 14.54 5.58 -38.76
C ALA A 123 15.51 5.96 -37.62
N TYR A 124 14.96 6.47 -36.54
CA TYR A 124 15.61 6.38 -35.23
C TYR A 124 14.77 5.55 -34.28
N SER A 125 15.02 4.26 -34.25
CA SER A 125 14.54 3.41 -33.18
C SER A 125 15.56 3.43 -32.04
N SER A 126 15.23 4.04 -30.92
CA SER A 126 16.01 3.87 -29.73
C SER A 126 15.33 2.85 -28.82
N LEU A 127 15.96 1.73 -28.72
CA LEU A 127 15.70 0.68 -27.75
C LEU A 127 16.13 1.15 -26.35
N PHE A 128 15.19 1.24 -25.44
CA PHE A 128 15.49 1.20 -24.01
C PHE A 128 14.89 -0.06 -23.41
N SER A 129 15.74 -1.06 -23.19
CA SER A 129 15.43 -2.19 -22.31
C SER A 129 16.13 -1.95 -20.97
N VAL A 130 15.37 -1.85 -19.91
CA VAL A 130 15.88 -1.91 -18.54
C VAL A 130 15.43 -3.22 -17.94
N GLY A 131 16.36 -4.15 -17.83
CA GLY A 131 16.22 -5.35 -17.04
C GLY A 131 17.10 -5.25 -15.81
N GLY A 132 16.57 -5.53 -14.65
CA GLY A 132 17.34 -5.61 -13.41
C GLY A 132 16.59 -6.46 -12.41
N ASP A 133 16.96 -7.73 -12.36
CA ASP A 133 16.45 -8.70 -11.39
C ASP A 133 17.49 -8.82 -10.27
N ALA A 134 17.14 -8.41 -9.06
CA ALA A 134 17.97 -8.55 -7.87
C ALA A 134 17.41 -9.65 -6.96
N THR A 135 18.03 -10.81 -7.02
CA THR A 135 17.77 -11.93 -6.10
C THR A 135 18.41 -11.66 -4.74
N LEU A 136 17.59 -11.56 -3.70
CA LEU A 136 18.02 -11.47 -2.31
C LEU A 136 18.31 -12.88 -1.75
N LYS A 137 19.49 -13.03 -1.13
CA LYS A 137 19.87 -14.25 -0.43
C LYS A 137 19.24 -14.28 0.97
N PRO A 138 18.77 -15.45 1.43
CA PRO A 138 18.26 -15.58 2.80
C PRO A 138 19.41 -15.52 3.83
N ALA A 139 19.17 -14.78 4.92
CA ALA A 139 20.08 -14.70 6.04
C ALA A 139 19.82 -15.85 7.04
N ASP A 140 20.90 -16.45 7.56
CA ASP A 140 20.83 -17.52 8.54
C ASP A 140 20.23 -17.06 9.86
N ALA A 141 19.16 -17.74 10.27
CA ALA A 141 18.42 -17.46 11.49
C ALA A 141 19.07 -18.11 12.70
N LYS A 142 19.46 -17.30 13.69
CA LYS A 142 19.84 -17.81 15.02
C LYS A 142 18.59 -18.24 15.80
N ALA A 143 18.58 -19.47 16.26
CA ALA A 143 17.49 -20.05 17.04
C ALA A 143 17.19 -19.24 18.32
N ASN A 144 15.96 -18.78 18.45
CA ASN A 144 15.46 -18.07 19.61
C ASN A 144 15.13 -19.07 20.72
N ARG A 145 15.57 -18.81 21.97
CA ARG A 145 15.37 -19.71 23.14
C ARG A 145 13.92 -19.73 23.66
N PHE A 146 13.08 -18.81 23.23
CA PHE A 146 11.68 -18.72 23.65
C PHE A 146 10.75 -19.01 22.46
N LYS A 147 9.62 -19.63 22.74
CA LYS A 147 8.59 -19.81 21.70
C LYS A 147 8.07 -18.44 21.29
N PRO A 148 8.05 -18.13 19.99
CA PRO A 148 7.55 -16.84 19.52
C PRO A 148 6.08 -16.66 19.90
N VAL A 149 5.72 -15.45 20.26
CA VAL A 149 4.31 -15.08 20.48
C VAL A 149 3.65 -14.88 19.12
N VAL A 150 2.63 -15.66 18.84
CA VAL A 150 1.77 -15.47 17.67
C VAL A 150 0.33 -15.67 18.11
N LYS A 151 -0.44 -14.61 18.12
CA LYS A 151 -1.86 -14.64 18.45
C LYS A 151 -2.64 -13.86 17.41
N PHE A 152 -3.60 -14.52 16.80
CA PHE A 152 -4.48 -13.95 15.79
C PHE A 152 -5.94 -14.15 16.21
N ILE A 153 -6.72 -13.07 16.20
CA ILE A 153 -8.14 -13.07 16.57
C ILE A 153 -8.96 -12.27 15.58
N GLY A 154 -10.21 -12.63 15.46
CA GLY A 154 -11.17 -12.02 14.55
C GLY A 154 -11.64 -12.98 13.44
N PRO A 155 -12.39 -12.48 12.44
CA PRO A 155 -12.75 -11.08 12.26
C PRO A 155 -13.78 -10.56 13.27
N PHE A 156 -13.72 -9.25 13.57
CA PHE A 156 -14.68 -8.54 14.40
C PHE A 156 -15.31 -7.40 13.63
N TYR A 157 -16.57 -7.14 13.87
CA TYR A 157 -17.26 -5.98 13.31
C TYR A 157 -17.32 -4.85 14.35
N LEU A 158 -16.86 -3.67 13.95
CA LEU A 158 -16.93 -2.44 14.74
C LEU A 158 -18.00 -1.52 14.16
N GLU A 159 -19.01 -1.22 14.97
CA GLU A 159 -20.05 -0.28 14.58
C GLU A 159 -19.53 1.16 14.50
N LYS A 160 -20.25 1.98 13.75
CA LYS A 160 -19.93 3.40 13.58
C LYS A 160 -19.75 4.13 14.93
N GLY A 161 -18.62 4.80 15.10
CA GLY A 161 -18.31 5.61 16.28
C GLY A 161 -18.06 4.79 17.55
N ARG A 162 -17.94 3.47 17.45
CA ARG A 162 -17.66 2.59 18.59
C ARG A 162 -16.17 2.28 18.70
N GLN A 163 -15.81 1.76 19.85
CA GLN A 163 -14.51 1.13 20.11
C GLN A 163 -14.75 -0.26 20.72
N GLN A 164 -13.84 -1.16 20.51
CA GLN A 164 -13.91 -2.52 21.03
C GLN A 164 -12.61 -2.88 21.76
N THR A 165 -12.74 -3.41 22.97
CA THR A 165 -11.61 -3.81 23.80
C THR A 165 -11.50 -5.33 23.83
N HIS A 166 -10.29 -5.82 23.59
CA HIS A 166 -9.93 -7.23 23.66
C HIS A 166 -8.98 -7.45 24.82
N THR A 167 -9.33 -8.34 25.74
CA THR A 167 -8.43 -8.76 26.82
C THR A 167 -7.60 -9.95 26.35
N LEU A 168 -6.31 -9.81 26.35
CA LEU A 168 -5.35 -10.80 25.86
C LEU A 168 -4.33 -11.13 26.95
N LYS A 169 -3.85 -12.37 26.96
CA LYS A 169 -2.79 -12.82 27.85
C LYS A 169 -1.54 -13.14 27.03
N LEU A 170 -0.41 -12.58 27.45
CA LEU A 170 0.90 -12.99 26.92
C LEU A 170 1.39 -14.25 27.65
N PRO A 171 2.05 -15.18 26.93
CA PRO A 171 2.83 -16.23 27.57
C PRO A 171 4.07 -15.67 28.27
N MET A 172 4.85 -16.54 28.88
CA MET A 172 6.19 -16.17 29.39
C MET A 172 7.06 -15.78 28.20
N TYR A 173 7.24 -14.48 28.01
CA TYR A 173 7.98 -13.90 26.90
C TYR A 173 8.68 -12.61 27.34
N VAL A 174 9.88 -12.37 26.84
CA VAL A 174 10.66 -11.14 27.01
C VAL A 174 11.16 -10.69 25.65
N GLY A 175 10.88 -9.45 25.28
CA GLY A 175 11.23 -8.90 23.97
C GLY A 175 10.28 -7.77 23.58
N SER A 176 9.99 -7.62 22.30
CA SER A 176 8.95 -6.72 21.79
C SER A 176 7.89 -7.49 21.01
N VAL A 177 6.66 -7.03 21.09
CA VAL A 177 5.54 -7.55 20.31
C VAL A 177 4.95 -6.45 19.47
N ARG A 178 4.52 -6.80 18.27
CA ARG A 178 3.80 -5.91 17.35
C ARG A 178 2.33 -6.30 17.32
N ALA A 179 1.48 -5.34 17.72
CA ALA A 179 0.05 -5.43 17.49
C ALA A 179 -0.28 -4.91 16.10
N MET A 180 -1.00 -5.68 15.31
CA MET A 180 -1.38 -5.35 13.95
C MET A 180 -2.89 -5.46 13.79
N VAL A 181 -3.50 -4.42 13.23
CA VAL A 181 -4.91 -4.39 12.82
C VAL A 181 -4.95 -4.23 11.31
N VAL A 182 -5.71 -5.10 10.67
CA VAL A 182 -6.05 -5.02 9.24
C VAL A 182 -7.57 -4.91 9.16
N ALA A 183 -8.07 -3.91 8.46
CA ALA A 183 -9.49 -3.59 8.41
C ALA A 183 -9.99 -3.37 7.00
N GLY A 184 -11.25 -3.76 6.77
CA GLY A 184 -11.96 -3.55 5.50
C GLY A 184 -13.46 -3.44 5.73
N GLN A 185 -14.13 -2.56 4.96
CA GLN A 185 -15.59 -2.42 4.94
C GLN A 185 -16.02 -1.67 3.68
N ASP A 186 -16.92 -2.28 2.90
CA ASP A 186 -17.58 -1.65 1.75
C ASP A 186 -16.61 -0.93 0.77
N GLY A 187 -15.50 -1.60 0.40
CA GLY A 187 -14.49 -1.04 -0.47
C GLY A 187 -13.55 -0.03 0.19
N ALA A 188 -13.67 0.20 1.50
CA ALA A 188 -12.71 0.97 2.27
C ALA A 188 -11.77 0.01 3.03
N TYR A 189 -10.48 0.32 3.04
CA TYR A 189 -9.45 -0.51 3.66
C TYR A 189 -8.46 0.33 4.45
N GLY A 190 -7.81 -0.32 5.41
CA GLY A 190 -6.76 0.31 6.19
C GLY A 190 -6.06 -0.66 7.11
N ASN A 191 -4.94 -0.23 7.63
CA ASN A 191 -4.15 -0.99 8.59
C ASN A 191 -3.55 -0.08 9.66
N ARG A 192 -3.12 -0.70 10.74
CA ARG A 192 -2.34 -0.04 11.80
C ARG A 192 -1.48 -1.06 12.50
N SER A 193 -0.28 -0.66 12.89
CA SER A 193 0.56 -1.45 13.78
C SER A 193 1.16 -0.59 14.88
N GLU A 194 1.35 -1.20 16.04
CA GLU A 194 1.97 -0.60 17.22
C GLU A 194 2.93 -1.61 17.85
N GLU A 195 4.16 -1.21 18.10
CA GLU A 195 5.16 -2.00 18.80
C GLU A 195 5.12 -1.71 20.30
N ARG A 196 5.25 -2.75 21.12
CA ARG A 196 5.31 -2.63 22.58
C ARG A 196 6.36 -3.55 23.16
N ARG A 197 7.09 -3.04 24.16
CA ARG A 197 8.06 -3.83 24.89
C ARG A 197 7.38 -4.71 25.93
N VAL A 198 7.88 -5.93 26.04
CA VAL A 198 7.49 -6.88 27.08
C VAL A 198 8.66 -7.01 28.05
N GLY A 199 8.48 -6.53 29.27
CA GLY A 199 9.53 -6.51 30.29
C GLY A 199 8.94 -6.54 31.71
N LYS A 200 9.85 -6.61 32.69
CA LYS A 200 9.48 -6.55 34.13
C LYS A 200 9.04 -5.16 34.53
#